data_d7d3aeb8c7be82f9e3b5934e0de45b4e
#
_entry.id   d7d3aeb8c7be82f9e3b5934e0de45b4e
#
_cell.length_a   1.000
_cell.length_b   1.000
_cell.length_c   1.000
_cell.angle_alpha   90.00
_cell.angle_beta   90.00
_cell.angle_gamma   90.00
#
_symmetry.space_group_name_H-M   'P 1'
#
loop_
_entity.id
_entity.type
_entity.pdbx_description
1 polymer ?
#
loop_
_entity_poly.entity_id
_entity_poly.type
_entity_poly.pdbx_seq_one_letter_code
_entity_poly.pdbx_strand_id
1 'polypeptide(L)'
;GCAPRSAGSAGVGATTGPWYECVMKNSENKDMALKYVEYMYDHNADYMNGTLKIAGRTSVYEEAGKEAGNEHTTAVLDTLNEKQSQPRPMISTWSQVEEVLTGVVESCLGGADVKETLESAKEEIEAIGK
;
A
#
# COMPACT_ATOMS: atom_id res chain seq x y z
N GLY A 1 4.55 16.28 -8.65
CA GLY A 1 3.18 16.40 -8.15
C GLY A 1 2.58 15.04 -7.87
N CYS A 2 1.59 15.00 -6.99
CA CYS A 2 0.81 13.80 -6.67
C CYS A 2 -0.62 13.98 -7.15
N ALA A 3 -1.25 12.89 -7.57
CA ALA A 3 -2.65 12.88 -7.98
C ALA A 3 -3.31 11.59 -7.50
N PRO A 4 -4.63 11.58 -7.27
CA PRO A 4 -5.39 10.35 -7.07
C PRO A 4 -5.19 9.39 -8.24
N ARG A 5 -5.39 8.11 -8.01
CA ARG A 5 -5.28 7.11 -9.07
C ARG A 5 -6.26 7.38 -10.21
N SER A 6 -5.80 7.19 -11.44
CA SER A 6 -6.65 7.27 -12.61
C SER A 6 -7.69 6.13 -12.60
N ALA A 7 -8.91 6.45 -13.01
CA ALA A 7 -9.98 5.48 -13.15
C ALA A 7 -9.85 4.69 -14.45
N GLY A 8 -10.04 3.37 -14.37
CA GLY A 8 -10.32 2.52 -15.53
C GLY A 8 -11.81 2.46 -15.84
N SER A 9 -12.21 1.63 -16.81
CA SER A 9 -13.63 1.40 -17.16
C SER A 9 -14.47 0.83 -16.02
N ALA A 10 -13.83 0.14 -15.06
CA ALA A 10 -14.46 -0.43 -13.87
C ALA A 10 -14.42 0.51 -12.65
N GLY A 11 -13.89 1.70 -12.78
CA GLY A 11 -13.69 2.67 -11.70
C GLY A 11 -12.25 2.79 -11.23
N VAL A 12 -12.06 3.45 -10.09
CA VAL A 12 -10.75 3.57 -9.42
C VAL A 12 -10.49 2.31 -8.60
N GLY A 13 -9.32 1.73 -8.72
CA GLY A 13 -8.87 0.61 -7.89
C GLY A 13 -7.55 0.93 -7.19
N ALA A 14 -7.48 0.66 -5.90
CA ALA A 14 -6.25 0.76 -5.12
C ALA A 14 -6.06 -0.51 -4.28
N THR A 15 -4.82 -0.98 -4.19
CA THR A 15 -4.47 -2.10 -3.33
C THR A 15 -3.86 -1.57 -2.05
N THR A 16 -4.37 -2.01 -0.91
CA THR A 16 -3.77 -1.72 0.40
C THR A 16 -2.83 -2.84 0.82
N GLY A 17 -1.66 -2.46 1.32
CA GLY A 17 -0.68 -3.37 1.89
C GLY A 17 -0.15 -2.76 3.19
N PRO A 18 -0.92 -2.81 4.30
CA PRO A 18 -0.52 -2.18 5.55
C PRO A 18 0.63 -2.95 6.21
N TRP A 19 1.42 -2.22 6.99
CA TRP A 19 2.41 -2.76 7.90
C TRP A 19 1.85 -2.72 9.30
N TYR A 20 2.12 -3.75 10.07
CA TYR A 20 1.65 -3.89 11.44
C TYR A 20 2.81 -4.02 12.40
N GLU A 21 2.76 -3.28 13.49
CA GLU A 21 3.61 -3.54 14.66
C GLU A 21 2.96 -4.63 15.51
N CYS A 22 3.70 -5.68 15.81
CA CYS A 22 3.18 -6.84 16.52
C CYS A 22 4.05 -7.20 17.71
N VAL A 23 3.43 -7.60 18.80
CA VAL A 23 4.13 -8.19 19.94
C VAL A 23 4.13 -9.69 19.80
N MET A 24 5.31 -10.29 19.66
CA MET A 24 5.44 -11.73 19.48
C MET A 24 5.00 -12.51 20.73
N LYS A 25 4.21 -13.58 20.54
CA LYS A 25 3.72 -14.43 21.64
C LYS A 25 4.84 -14.95 22.55
N ASN A 26 5.98 -15.26 21.97
CA ASN A 26 7.13 -15.86 22.67
C ASN A 26 8.13 -14.80 23.18
N SER A 27 7.84 -13.50 23.07
CA SER A 27 8.70 -12.46 23.61
C SER A 27 8.78 -12.56 25.13
N GLU A 28 9.99 -12.49 25.67
CA GLU A 28 10.23 -12.36 27.12
C GLU A 28 10.05 -10.92 27.62
N ASN A 29 10.01 -9.95 26.69
CA ASN A 29 9.92 -8.52 26.97
C ASN A 29 8.61 -7.90 26.48
N LYS A 30 7.46 -8.59 26.71
CA LYS A 30 6.16 -8.16 26.18
C LYS A 30 5.75 -6.77 26.64
N ASP A 31 5.98 -6.45 27.92
CA ASP A 31 5.62 -5.14 28.47
C ASP A 31 6.40 -4.01 27.82
N MET A 32 7.68 -4.23 27.51
CA MET A 32 8.48 -3.24 26.80
C MET A 32 8.06 -3.14 25.32
N ALA A 33 7.74 -4.26 24.69
CA ALA A 33 7.25 -4.29 23.32
C ALA A 33 5.89 -3.56 23.20
N LEU A 34 4.98 -3.74 24.16
CA LEU A 34 3.74 -2.98 24.21
C LEU A 34 3.96 -1.48 24.36
N LYS A 35 4.87 -1.06 25.24
CA LYS A 35 5.23 0.36 25.37
C LYS A 35 5.81 0.95 24.10
N TYR A 36 6.57 0.16 23.34
CA TYR A 36 7.07 0.57 22.03
C TYR A 36 5.92 0.77 21.02
N VAL A 37 4.98 -0.18 20.96
CA VAL A 37 3.80 -0.07 20.08
C VAL A 37 2.95 1.15 20.46
N GLU A 38 2.71 1.38 21.76
CA GLU A 38 2.00 2.57 22.26
C GLU A 38 2.74 3.86 21.86
N TYR A 39 4.06 3.90 22.04
CA TYR A 39 4.88 5.05 21.64
C TYR A 39 4.76 5.33 20.13
N MET A 40 4.88 4.31 19.29
CA MET A 40 4.73 4.44 17.83
C MET A 40 3.31 4.88 17.43
N TYR A 41 2.30 4.44 18.16
CA TYR A 41 0.93 4.86 17.95
C TYR A 41 0.74 6.35 18.27
N ASP A 42 1.27 6.82 19.40
CA ASP A 42 1.15 8.22 19.85
C ASP A 42 1.95 9.17 18.94
N HIS A 43 3.10 8.71 18.42
CA HIS A 43 4.00 9.49 17.55
C HIS A 43 3.80 9.17 16.05
N ASN A 44 2.64 8.66 15.68
CA ASN A 44 2.38 8.24 14.30
C ASN A 44 2.38 9.42 13.32
N ALA A 45 2.02 10.63 13.76
CA ALA A 45 2.12 11.87 12.98
C ALA A 45 3.57 12.23 12.65
N ASP A 46 4.46 12.17 13.64
CA ASP A 46 5.89 12.45 13.46
C ASP A 46 6.53 11.46 12.48
N TYR A 47 6.17 10.18 12.62
CA TYR A 47 6.64 9.13 11.73
C TYR A 47 6.16 9.37 10.28
N MET A 48 4.89 9.73 10.10
CA MET A 48 4.33 10.04 8.79
C MET A 48 5.04 11.24 8.14
N ASN A 49 5.24 12.31 8.87
CA ASN A 49 5.91 13.52 8.38
C ASN A 49 7.39 13.26 8.05
N GLY A 50 8.09 12.51 8.89
CA GLY A 50 9.50 12.21 8.68
C GLY A 50 9.79 11.21 7.55
N THR A 51 8.85 10.32 7.25
CA THR A 51 9.07 9.24 6.27
C THR A 51 8.24 9.35 4.99
N LEU A 52 7.30 10.29 4.93
CA LEU A 52 6.30 10.41 3.86
C LEU A 52 5.44 9.13 3.70
N LYS A 53 5.36 8.30 4.73
CA LYS A 53 4.54 7.09 4.75
C LYS A 53 3.17 7.39 5.32
N ILE A 54 2.23 6.53 5.02
CA ILE A 54 0.83 6.69 5.40
C ILE A 54 0.63 6.18 6.81
N ALA A 55 -0.06 6.99 7.64
CA ALA A 55 -0.46 6.58 8.98
C ALA A 55 -1.70 5.69 8.95
N GLY A 56 -1.78 4.73 9.86
CA GLY A 56 -2.94 3.86 10.05
C GLY A 56 -4.12 4.52 10.77
N ARG A 57 -3.91 5.71 11.36
CA ARG A 57 -4.89 6.43 12.17
C ARG A 57 -5.39 7.67 11.43
N THR A 58 -6.71 7.77 11.22
CA THR A 58 -7.31 8.88 10.45
C THR A 58 -7.11 10.25 11.11
N SER A 59 -7.14 10.35 12.44
CA SER A 59 -6.91 11.60 13.16
C SER A 59 -5.53 12.24 12.88
N VAL A 60 -4.53 11.43 12.56
CA VAL A 60 -3.19 11.92 12.22
C VAL A 60 -3.19 12.75 10.95
N TYR A 61 -4.07 12.46 10.00
CA TYR A 61 -4.17 13.22 8.76
C TYR A 61 -4.80 14.60 8.96
N GLU A 62 -5.66 14.74 9.95
CA GLU A 62 -6.24 16.04 10.30
C GLU A 62 -5.18 16.98 10.91
N GLU A 63 -4.27 16.41 11.68
CA GLU A 63 -3.17 17.15 12.31
C GLU A 63 -2.03 17.43 11.31
N ALA A 64 -1.47 16.37 10.72
CA ALA A 64 -0.30 16.45 9.85
C ALA A 64 -0.59 16.98 8.45
N GLY A 65 -1.76 16.72 7.90
CA GLY A 65 -2.14 17.18 6.56
C GLY A 65 -2.35 18.69 6.48
N LYS A 66 -2.71 19.33 7.58
CA LYS A 66 -2.86 20.80 7.67
C LYS A 66 -1.53 21.52 7.77
N GLU A 67 -0.55 20.92 8.45
CA GLU A 67 0.76 21.53 8.66
C GLU A 67 1.72 21.28 7.47
N ALA A 68 1.62 20.12 6.85
CA ALA A 68 2.59 19.71 5.84
C ALA A 68 2.28 20.19 4.40
N GLY A 69 1.06 20.63 4.11
CA GLY A 69 0.66 21.02 2.74
C GLY A 69 0.97 19.90 1.72
N ASN A 70 0.93 18.65 2.15
CA ASN A 70 1.53 17.55 1.44
C ASN A 70 0.52 16.98 0.42
N GLU A 71 0.72 17.28 -0.85
CA GLU A 71 -0.08 16.75 -1.96
C GLU A 71 -0.19 15.21 -1.94
N HIS A 72 0.86 14.52 -1.47
CA HIS A 72 0.88 13.08 -1.35
C HIS A 72 -0.17 12.58 -0.32
N THR A 73 -0.21 13.19 0.86
CA THR A 73 -1.16 12.83 1.92
C THR A 73 -2.59 13.05 1.47
N THR A 74 -2.87 14.17 0.79
CA THR A 74 -4.20 14.46 0.23
C THR A 74 -4.61 13.42 -0.81
N ALA A 75 -3.75 13.10 -1.76
CA ALA A 75 -4.05 12.12 -2.81
C ALA A 75 -4.33 10.71 -2.24
N VAL A 76 -3.64 10.34 -1.17
CA VAL A 76 -3.87 9.07 -0.48
C VAL A 76 -5.20 9.07 0.26
N LEU A 77 -5.51 10.13 1.00
CA LEU A 77 -6.78 10.27 1.71
C LEU A 77 -7.96 10.23 0.75
N ASP A 78 -7.88 10.91 -0.38
CA ASP A 78 -8.92 10.89 -1.41
C ASP A 78 -9.12 9.47 -1.93
N THR A 79 -8.04 8.75 -2.20
CA THR A 79 -8.08 7.35 -2.65
C THR A 79 -8.73 6.43 -1.61
N LEU A 80 -8.44 6.63 -0.32
CA LEU A 80 -9.03 5.83 0.77
C LEU A 80 -10.52 6.17 0.99
N ASN A 81 -10.88 7.46 0.89
CA ASN A 81 -12.25 7.94 1.08
C ASN A 81 -13.20 7.47 -0.03
N GLU A 82 -12.71 7.25 -1.23
CA GLU A 82 -13.50 6.69 -2.34
C GLU A 82 -13.93 5.24 -2.12
N LYS A 83 -13.50 4.59 -1.02
CA LYS A 83 -13.85 3.21 -0.62
C LYS A 83 -13.56 2.14 -1.69
N GLN A 84 -12.65 2.42 -2.59
CA GLN A 84 -12.26 1.52 -3.68
C GLN A 84 -10.95 0.79 -3.39
N SER A 85 -10.47 0.94 -2.17
CA SER A 85 -9.28 0.26 -1.68
C SER A 85 -9.62 -1.18 -1.28
N GLN A 86 -8.89 -2.13 -1.83
CA GLN A 86 -9.03 -3.57 -1.54
C GLN A 86 -7.72 -4.11 -0.96
N PRO A 87 -7.79 -5.03 0.01
CA PRO A 87 -6.59 -5.74 0.46
C PRO A 87 -6.05 -6.62 -0.67
N ARG A 88 -4.75 -6.94 -0.59
CA ARG A 88 -4.17 -7.94 -1.49
C ARG A 88 -4.91 -9.26 -1.32
N PRO A 89 -5.13 -10.03 -2.41
CA PRO A 89 -5.75 -11.35 -2.31
C PRO A 89 -4.98 -12.27 -1.36
N MET A 90 -5.70 -12.92 -0.44
CA MET A 90 -5.11 -13.89 0.49
C MET A 90 -5.03 -15.28 -0.17
N ILE A 91 -4.16 -15.43 -1.13
CA ILE A 91 -3.88 -16.69 -1.84
C ILE A 91 -2.43 -17.10 -1.60
N SER A 92 -2.18 -18.41 -1.49
CA SER A 92 -0.84 -18.94 -1.23
C SER A 92 0.16 -18.65 -2.36
N THR A 93 -0.32 -18.41 -3.56
CA THR A 93 0.46 -18.12 -4.77
C THR A 93 0.68 -16.62 -5.00
N TRP A 94 0.29 -15.73 -4.06
CA TRP A 94 0.38 -14.29 -4.27
C TRP A 94 1.78 -13.80 -4.62
N SER A 95 2.82 -14.36 -4.01
CA SER A 95 4.20 -13.99 -4.31
C SER A 95 4.59 -14.23 -5.77
N GLN A 96 4.08 -15.30 -6.37
CA GLN A 96 4.31 -15.61 -7.80
C GLN A 96 3.57 -14.61 -8.69
N VAL A 97 2.34 -14.25 -8.35
CA VAL A 97 1.57 -13.21 -9.05
C VAL A 97 2.28 -11.85 -8.95
N GLU A 98 2.81 -11.50 -7.79
CA GLU A 98 3.54 -10.24 -7.55
C GLU A 98 4.84 -10.18 -8.38
N GLU A 99 5.52 -11.30 -8.56
CA GLU A 99 6.71 -11.41 -9.42
C GLU A 99 6.36 -11.14 -10.89
N VAL A 100 5.30 -11.75 -11.40
CA VAL A 100 4.82 -11.50 -12.77
C VAL A 100 4.45 -10.01 -12.96
N LEU A 101 3.69 -9.43 -12.02
CA LEU A 101 3.31 -8.01 -12.09
C LEU A 101 4.51 -7.07 -12.04
N THR A 102 5.54 -7.42 -11.27
CA THR A 102 6.80 -6.66 -11.22
C THR A 102 7.50 -6.70 -12.58
N GLY A 103 7.58 -7.88 -13.19
CA GLY A 103 8.15 -8.05 -14.53
C GLY A 103 7.41 -7.24 -15.62
N VAL A 104 6.08 -7.12 -15.50
CA VAL A 104 5.29 -6.25 -16.40
C VAL A 104 5.76 -4.80 -16.30
N VAL A 105 5.89 -4.28 -15.08
CA VAL A 105 6.32 -2.88 -14.87
C VAL A 105 7.72 -2.66 -15.44
N GLU A 106 8.65 -3.56 -15.14
CA GLU A 106 10.04 -3.48 -15.63
C GLU A 106 10.11 -3.52 -17.15
N SER A 107 9.36 -4.43 -17.78
CA SER A 107 9.32 -4.57 -19.24
C SER A 107 8.74 -3.33 -19.92
N CYS A 108 7.65 -2.79 -19.39
CA CYS A 108 7.03 -1.57 -19.93
C CYS A 108 7.94 -0.34 -19.74
N LEU A 109 8.64 -0.23 -18.62
CA LEU A 109 9.65 0.81 -18.42
C LEU A 109 10.85 0.64 -19.36
N GLY A 110 11.16 -0.59 -19.77
CA GLY A 110 12.15 -0.93 -20.78
C GLY A 110 11.71 -0.66 -22.23
N GLY A 111 10.46 -0.23 -22.44
CA GLY A 111 9.92 0.14 -23.74
C GLY A 111 9.15 -0.96 -24.46
N ALA A 112 8.79 -2.06 -23.78
CA ALA A 112 7.92 -3.09 -24.34
C ALA A 112 6.50 -2.56 -24.57
N ASP A 113 5.76 -3.17 -25.51
CA ASP A 113 4.35 -2.85 -25.73
C ASP A 113 3.52 -3.22 -24.51
N VAL A 114 2.83 -2.23 -23.97
CA VAL A 114 2.06 -2.38 -22.71
C VAL A 114 0.94 -3.41 -22.85
N LYS A 115 0.26 -3.41 -23.99
CA LYS A 115 -0.89 -4.30 -24.21
C LYS A 115 -0.44 -5.75 -24.33
N GLU A 116 0.55 -6.01 -25.16
CA GLU A 116 1.11 -7.35 -25.35
C GLU A 116 1.70 -7.89 -24.03
N THR A 117 2.40 -7.06 -23.28
CA THR A 117 2.97 -7.44 -21.98
C THR A 117 1.90 -7.79 -20.96
N LEU A 118 0.81 -7.04 -20.90
CA LEU A 118 -0.32 -7.31 -20.01
C LEU A 118 -1.11 -8.56 -20.42
N GLU A 119 -1.28 -8.83 -21.73
CA GLU A 119 -1.94 -10.02 -22.21
C GLU A 119 -1.13 -11.28 -21.86
N SER A 120 0.20 -11.25 -22.05
CA SER A 120 1.10 -12.33 -21.64
C SER A 120 1.08 -12.57 -20.13
N ALA A 121 1.16 -11.52 -19.34
CA ALA A 121 1.10 -11.62 -17.88
C ALA A 121 -0.23 -12.19 -17.38
N LYS A 122 -1.33 -11.86 -18.02
CA LYS A 122 -2.64 -12.44 -17.70
C LYS A 122 -2.64 -13.97 -17.88
N GLU A 123 -2.12 -14.46 -19.00
CA GLU A 123 -2.03 -15.90 -19.26
C GLU A 123 -1.16 -16.61 -18.22
N GLU A 124 -0.04 -16.00 -17.84
CA GLU A 124 0.86 -16.52 -16.81
C GLU A 124 0.21 -16.57 -15.43
N ILE A 125 -0.48 -15.49 -15.01
CA ILE A 125 -1.22 -15.45 -13.74
C ILE A 125 -2.36 -16.48 -13.71
N GLU A 126 -3.08 -16.66 -14.82
CA GLU A 126 -4.12 -17.69 -14.93
C GLU A 126 -3.55 -19.11 -14.81
N ALA A 127 -2.31 -19.33 -15.23
CA ALA A 127 -1.61 -20.61 -15.08
C ALA A 127 -1.18 -20.88 -13.63
N ILE A 128 -0.79 -19.86 -12.88
CA ILE A 128 -0.43 -19.96 -11.46
C ILE A 128 -1.64 -20.38 -10.60
N GLY A 129 -2.84 -19.97 -10.97
CA GLY A 129 -4.08 -20.22 -10.23
C GLY A 129 -4.71 -21.61 -10.45
N LYS A 130 -4.12 -22.44 -11.30
CA LYS A 130 -4.59 -23.81 -11.58
C LYS A 130 -3.81 -24.84 -10.78
#